data_ed795814249bd75667f1f1275344ddaa
#
_entry.id   ed795814249bd75667f1f1275344ddaa
#
_cell.length_a   1.000
_cell.length_b   1.000
_cell.length_c   1.000
_cell.angle_alpha   90.00
_cell.angle_beta   90.00
_cell.angle_gamma   90.00
#
_symmetry.space_group_name_H-M   'P 1'
#
loop_
_entity.id
_entity.type
_entity.pdbx_description
1 polymer ?
#
loop_
_entity_poly.entity_id
_entity_poly.type
_entity_poly.pdbx_seq_one_letter_code
_entity_poly.pdbx_strand_id
1 'polypeptide(L)'
;ISEFAKVLKTTTAYLMGLDNELISPYSASNIIPLPDKNGRYVPLLGTIACGTPIMAAENIEKEILLPENTSADFCLRCKGDSMINARIFDGDIVFIKSQPSVENGEIAAVLIDDVADVSEATLKRVYIYEDKVILAAENPAFPPIAYSGREMDKVRIIGKAVAFFSAIK
;
A
#
# COMPACT_ATOMS: atom_id res chain seq x y z
N ILE A 1 -0.66 33.54 -34.89
CA ILE A 1 -0.22 32.36 -34.05
C ILE A 1 0.04 32.77 -32.60
N SER A 2 0.73 33.89 -32.36
CA SER A 2 1.04 34.35 -30.99
C SER A 2 -0.21 34.62 -30.10
N GLU A 3 -1.28 35.18 -30.68
CA GLU A 3 -2.54 35.40 -29.96
C GLU A 3 -3.28 34.10 -29.70
N PHE A 4 -3.26 33.17 -30.63
CA PHE A 4 -3.83 31.82 -30.41
C PHE A 4 -3.10 31.07 -29.30
N ALA A 5 -1.76 31.21 -29.24
CA ALA A 5 -0.96 30.59 -28.17
C ALA A 5 -1.38 31.11 -26.78
N LYS A 6 -1.67 32.41 -26.65
CA LYS A 6 -2.17 32.99 -25.39
C LYS A 6 -3.53 32.47 -24.99
N VAL A 7 -4.48 32.37 -25.95
CA VAL A 7 -5.83 31.85 -25.69
C VAL A 7 -5.79 30.38 -25.30
N LEU A 8 -4.94 29.58 -25.93
CA LEU A 8 -4.80 28.15 -25.67
C LEU A 8 -3.83 27.86 -24.53
N LYS A 9 -3.29 28.90 -23.86
CA LYS A 9 -2.30 28.76 -22.76
C LYS A 9 -1.14 27.84 -23.12
N THR A 10 -0.58 28.04 -24.30
CA THR A 10 0.56 27.29 -24.83
C THR A 10 1.61 28.23 -25.43
N THR A 11 2.74 27.70 -25.93
CA THR A 11 3.76 28.49 -26.62
C THR A 11 3.51 28.56 -28.11
N THR A 12 4.05 29.60 -28.77
CA THR A 12 4.04 29.69 -30.23
C THR A 12 4.83 28.53 -30.85
N ALA A 13 5.94 28.13 -30.22
CA ALA A 13 6.76 27.00 -30.65
C ALA A 13 5.99 25.68 -30.66
N TYR A 14 5.19 25.43 -29.62
CA TYR A 14 4.32 24.25 -29.55
C TYR A 14 3.29 24.22 -30.68
N LEU A 15 2.62 25.35 -30.96
CA LEU A 15 1.64 25.45 -32.06
C LEU A 15 2.27 25.27 -33.45
N MET A 16 3.57 25.51 -33.56
CA MET A 16 4.33 25.28 -34.79
C MET A 16 4.96 23.89 -34.89
N GLY A 17 4.76 23.04 -33.88
CA GLY A 17 5.36 21.70 -33.83
C GLY A 17 6.90 21.71 -33.61
N LEU A 18 7.46 22.82 -33.13
CA LEU A 18 8.88 22.99 -32.86
C LEU A 18 9.25 22.61 -31.41
N ASP A 19 8.25 22.41 -30.56
CA ASP A 19 8.39 22.11 -29.15
C ASP A 19 7.28 21.13 -28.74
N ASN A 20 7.65 20.07 -28.07
CA ASN A 20 6.72 19.05 -27.53
C ASN A 20 6.32 19.33 -26.09
N GLU A 21 6.85 20.37 -25.46
CA GLU A 21 6.47 20.74 -24.10
C GLU A 21 5.17 21.55 -24.11
N LEU A 22 4.08 20.89 -23.75
CA LEU A 22 2.89 21.58 -23.27
C LEU A 22 3.27 22.37 -22.02
N ILE A 23 3.08 23.68 -22.02
CA ILE A 23 3.00 24.41 -20.75
C ILE A 23 1.85 23.77 -20.00
N SER A 24 2.19 22.96 -19.00
CA SER A 24 1.18 22.33 -18.18
C SER A 24 0.25 23.42 -17.63
N PRO A 25 -1.06 23.41 -17.92
CA PRO A 25 -1.99 24.37 -17.33
C PRO A 25 -2.10 24.20 -15.81
N TYR A 26 -1.42 23.21 -15.24
CA TYR A 26 -1.46 22.80 -13.86
C TYR A 26 -0.19 23.23 -13.11
N SER A 27 0.18 24.50 -13.15
CA SER A 27 1.25 25.07 -12.33
C SER A 27 0.80 25.47 -10.93
N ALA A 28 -0.37 25.00 -10.49
CA ALA A 28 -0.81 25.17 -9.11
C ALA A 28 0.07 24.30 -8.20
N SER A 29 0.65 24.90 -7.15
CA SER A 29 1.59 24.25 -6.24
C SER A 29 1.01 23.05 -5.45
N ASN A 30 -0.31 22.87 -5.50
CA ASN A 30 -1.03 21.76 -4.88
C ASN A 30 -1.39 20.62 -5.84
N ILE A 31 -0.99 20.71 -7.12
CA ILE A 31 -1.20 19.63 -8.09
C ILE A 31 0.07 18.80 -8.13
N ILE A 32 -0.03 17.55 -7.70
CA ILE A 32 1.01 16.54 -7.87
C ILE A 32 0.74 15.84 -9.19
N PRO A 33 1.61 15.97 -10.21
CA PRO A 33 1.43 15.24 -11.46
C PRO A 33 1.45 13.74 -11.19
N LEU A 34 0.62 12.99 -11.93
CA LEU A 34 0.73 11.53 -11.91
C LEU A 34 2.11 11.14 -12.45
N PRO A 35 2.76 10.13 -11.85
CA PRO A 35 4.03 9.62 -12.35
C PRO A 35 3.88 9.19 -13.80
N ASP A 36 4.92 9.45 -14.60
CA ASP A 36 4.98 9.04 -15.99
C ASP A 36 5.01 7.51 -16.14
N LYS A 37 5.04 7.03 -17.39
CA LYS A 37 5.08 5.59 -17.70
C LYS A 37 6.33 4.87 -17.20
N ASN A 38 7.32 5.60 -16.66
CA ASN A 38 8.56 5.06 -16.09
C ASN A 38 8.48 4.91 -14.57
N GLY A 39 7.30 5.07 -13.97
CA GLY A 39 7.08 4.88 -12.54
C GLY A 39 7.44 3.46 -12.06
N ARG A 40 7.88 3.36 -10.81
CA ARG A 40 8.14 2.07 -10.18
C ARG A 40 6.82 1.36 -9.86
N TYR A 41 6.72 0.09 -10.24
CA TYR A 41 5.58 -0.77 -9.93
C TYR A 41 5.94 -1.75 -8.82
N VAL A 42 4.95 -2.10 -8.02
CA VAL A 42 5.04 -3.14 -6.99
C VAL A 42 3.88 -4.13 -7.13
N PRO A 43 4.10 -5.42 -6.83
CA PRO A 43 3.07 -6.42 -6.95
C PRO A 43 1.96 -6.23 -5.91
N LEU A 44 0.71 -6.36 -6.34
CA LEU A 44 -0.44 -6.58 -5.48
C LEU A 44 -0.55 -8.06 -5.21
N LEU A 45 -0.40 -8.45 -3.95
CA LEU A 45 -0.54 -9.84 -3.53
C LEU A 45 -1.99 -10.13 -3.16
N GLY A 46 -2.48 -11.28 -3.63
CA GLY A 46 -3.76 -11.85 -3.26
C GLY A 46 -3.66 -12.77 -2.06
N THR A 47 -4.19 -13.98 -2.23
CA THR A 47 -4.10 -15.03 -1.22
C THR A 47 -2.69 -15.62 -1.22
N ILE A 48 -2.08 -15.75 -0.04
CA ILE A 48 -0.72 -16.28 0.12
C ILE A 48 -0.84 -17.77 0.51
N ALA A 49 -0.32 -18.66 -0.35
CA ALA A 49 -0.31 -20.09 -0.07
C ALA A 49 0.72 -20.42 1.02
N CYS A 50 0.36 -21.32 1.95
CA CYS A 50 1.26 -21.80 3.00
C CYS A 50 2.48 -22.49 2.39
N GLY A 51 3.65 -22.19 2.96
CA GLY A 51 4.91 -22.81 2.55
C GLY A 51 5.52 -22.26 1.27
N THR A 52 4.85 -21.36 0.53
CA THR A 52 5.43 -20.68 -0.63
C THR A 52 6.04 -19.34 -0.23
N PRO A 53 7.07 -18.84 -0.98
CA PRO A 53 7.57 -17.49 -0.77
C PRO A 53 6.47 -16.46 -1.03
N ILE A 54 6.38 -15.43 -0.18
CA ILE A 54 5.35 -14.38 -0.27
C ILE A 54 5.30 -13.74 -1.67
N MET A 55 6.46 -13.56 -2.29
CA MET A 55 6.61 -12.98 -3.63
C MET A 55 6.57 -14.03 -4.75
N ALA A 56 6.02 -15.23 -4.50
CA ALA A 56 5.84 -16.22 -5.55
C ALA A 56 4.84 -15.73 -6.61
N ALA A 57 5.07 -16.11 -7.86
CA ALA A 57 4.25 -15.61 -8.99
C ALA A 57 2.76 -15.93 -8.84
N GLU A 58 2.44 -17.06 -8.23
CA GLU A 58 1.05 -17.48 -7.96
C GLU A 58 0.31 -16.57 -6.96
N ASN A 59 1.04 -15.80 -6.15
CA ASN A 59 0.46 -14.87 -5.18
C ASN A 59 0.22 -13.46 -5.80
N ILE A 60 0.73 -13.19 -6.99
CA ILE A 60 0.65 -11.87 -7.63
C ILE A 60 -0.63 -11.78 -8.47
N GLU A 61 -1.54 -10.86 -8.10
CA GLU A 61 -2.73 -10.55 -8.88
C GLU A 61 -2.44 -9.60 -10.04
N LYS A 62 -1.71 -8.54 -9.78
CA LYS A 62 -1.31 -7.50 -10.73
C LYS A 62 -0.22 -6.60 -10.17
N GLU A 63 0.33 -5.74 -11.00
CA GLU A 63 1.25 -4.67 -10.58
C GLU A 63 0.50 -3.34 -10.35
N ILE A 64 0.89 -2.62 -9.31
CA ILE A 64 0.34 -1.32 -8.92
C ILE A 64 1.46 -0.29 -8.98
N LEU A 65 1.17 0.86 -9.56
CA LEU A 65 2.09 1.98 -9.59
C LEU A 65 2.36 2.49 -8.16
N LEU A 66 3.64 2.54 -7.80
CA LEU A 66 4.07 3.03 -6.50
C LEU A 66 3.98 4.57 -6.47
N PRO A 67 3.32 5.18 -5.47
CA PRO A 67 3.31 6.62 -5.31
C PRO A 67 4.74 7.17 -5.15
N GLU A 68 4.98 8.39 -5.68
CA GLU A 68 6.25 9.08 -5.49
C GLU A 68 6.60 9.22 -4.01
N ASN A 69 7.89 9.20 -3.70
CA ASN A 69 8.42 9.27 -2.34
C ASN A 69 7.97 8.16 -1.39
N THR A 70 7.39 7.07 -1.93
CA THR A 70 7.02 5.89 -1.15
C THR A 70 8.05 4.79 -1.39
N SER A 71 8.48 4.11 -0.32
CA SER A 71 9.34 2.93 -0.41
C SER A 71 8.55 1.73 0.06
N ALA A 72 8.02 0.96 -0.89
CA ALA A 72 7.33 -0.31 -0.63
C ALA A 72 7.90 -1.41 -1.53
N ASP A 73 7.68 -2.65 -1.14
CA ASP A 73 8.13 -3.82 -1.90
C ASP A 73 6.96 -4.59 -2.50
N PHE A 74 5.77 -4.49 -1.89
CA PHE A 74 4.51 -5.05 -2.39
C PHE A 74 3.32 -4.28 -1.82
N CYS A 75 2.12 -4.62 -2.27
CA CYS A 75 0.90 -4.10 -1.69
C CYS A 75 -0.14 -5.21 -1.47
N LEU A 76 -1.08 -4.92 -0.58
CA LEU A 76 -2.19 -5.80 -0.21
C LEU A 76 -3.50 -5.05 -0.41
N ARG A 77 -4.55 -5.79 -0.78
CA ARG A 77 -5.92 -5.27 -0.75
C ARG A 77 -6.50 -5.45 0.64
N CYS A 78 -6.93 -4.36 1.26
CA CYS A 78 -7.65 -4.44 2.54
C CYS A 78 -9.02 -5.06 2.35
N LYS A 79 -9.39 -5.97 3.26
CA LYS A 79 -10.74 -6.56 3.36
C LYS A 79 -11.36 -6.24 4.70
N GLY A 80 -12.62 -5.84 4.67
CA GLY A 80 -13.41 -5.53 5.85
C GLY A 80 -13.04 -4.19 6.49
N ASP A 81 -13.52 -3.98 7.70
CA ASP A 81 -13.54 -2.69 8.40
C ASP A 81 -12.67 -2.66 9.67
N SER A 82 -11.79 -3.64 9.86
CA SER A 82 -10.96 -3.74 11.07
C SER A 82 -9.98 -2.57 11.26
N MET A 83 -9.72 -1.77 10.20
CA MET A 83 -8.72 -0.69 10.22
C MET A 83 -9.32 0.71 9.93
N ILE A 84 -10.62 0.88 10.09
CA ILE A 84 -11.34 2.11 9.71
C ILE A 84 -10.88 3.36 10.48
N ASN A 85 -10.49 3.22 11.75
CA ASN A 85 -9.98 4.35 12.54
C ASN A 85 -8.56 4.78 12.12
N ALA A 86 -7.84 3.92 11.38
CA ALA A 86 -6.62 4.27 10.68
C ALA A 86 -6.88 4.85 9.27
N ARG A 87 -8.16 5.08 8.91
CA ARG A 87 -8.63 5.53 7.59
C ARG A 87 -8.33 4.54 6.46
N ILE A 88 -8.14 3.26 6.78
CA ILE A 88 -7.98 2.19 5.81
C ILE A 88 -9.31 1.44 5.73
N PHE A 89 -9.96 1.48 4.57
CA PHE A 89 -11.28 0.94 4.33
C PHE A 89 -11.26 -0.31 3.46
N ASP A 90 -12.39 -0.99 3.43
CA ASP A 90 -12.56 -2.15 2.54
C ASP A 90 -12.31 -1.79 1.07
N GLY A 91 -11.44 -2.57 0.43
CA GLY A 91 -11.01 -2.40 -0.96
C GLY A 91 -9.79 -1.49 -1.15
N ASP A 92 -9.31 -0.80 -0.12
CA ASP A 92 -8.11 0.03 -0.20
C ASP A 92 -6.87 -0.81 -0.51
N ILE A 93 -5.92 -0.20 -1.21
CA ILE A 93 -4.62 -0.79 -1.50
C ILE A 93 -3.60 -0.25 -0.50
N VAL A 94 -3.00 -1.13 0.29
CA VAL A 94 -2.00 -0.76 1.31
C VAL A 94 -0.62 -1.18 0.83
N PHE A 95 0.31 -0.24 0.81
CA PHE A 95 1.70 -0.43 0.40
C PHE A 95 2.54 -0.86 1.59
N ILE A 96 3.28 -1.95 1.41
CA ILE A 96 4.03 -2.63 2.46
C ILE A 96 5.51 -2.61 2.16
N LYS A 97 6.30 -2.17 3.15
CA LYS A 97 7.74 -2.34 3.17
C LYS A 97 8.07 -3.66 3.84
N SER A 98 8.70 -4.56 3.10
CA SER A 98 9.05 -5.90 3.59
C SER A 98 10.08 -5.81 4.72
N GLN A 99 9.72 -6.31 5.89
CA GLN A 99 10.61 -6.41 7.05
C GLN A 99 10.02 -7.40 8.06
N PRO A 100 10.89 -8.12 8.82
CA PRO A 100 10.45 -9.18 9.73
C PRO A 100 9.95 -8.67 11.09
N SER A 101 10.09 -7.40 11.38
CA SER A 101 9.68 -6.78 12.65
C SER A 101 9.22 -5.35 12.44
N VAL A 102 8.46 -4.82 13.40
CA VAL A 102 7.99 -3.43 13.46
C VAL A 102 8.14 -2.89 14.88
N GLU A 103 8.11 -1.58 15.02
CA GLU A 103 8.07 -0.95 16.33
C GLU A 103 6.66 -1.06 16.95
N ASN A 104 6.58 -1.02 18.28
CA ASN A 104 5.29 -1.08 18.97
C ASN A 104 4.39 0.08 18.56
N GLY A 105 3.16 -0.28 18.17
CA GLY A 105 2.18 0.69 17.72
C GLY A 105 2.20 0.96 16.21
N GLU A 106 3.08 0.34 15.44
CA GLU A 106 3.05 0.42 13.98
C GLU A 106 2.01 -0.51 13.37
N ILE A 107 1.50 -0.12 12.20
CA ILE A 107 0.59 -0.96 11.41
C ILE A 107 1.43 -1.87 10.53
N ALA A 108 1.18 -3.16 10.61
CA ALA A 108 1.91 -4.19 9.85
C ALA A 108 0.96 -5.15 9.16
N ALA A 109 1.46 -5.72 8.07
CA ALA A 109 0.91 -6.91 7.46
C ALA A 109 1.44 -8.13 8.21
N VAL A 110 0.55 -8.97 8.68
CA VAL A 110 0.82 -10.13 9.52
C VAL A 110 0.18 -11.36 8.89
N LEU A 111 0.92 -12.46 8.84
CA LEU A 111 0.38 -13.79 8.58
C LEU A 111 0.19 -14.51 9.92
N ILE A 112 -0.93 -15.19 10.02
CA ILE A 112 -1.22 -16.05 11.17
C ILE A 112 -1.27 -17.47 10.64
N ASP A 113 -0.29 -18.28 11.02
CA ASP A 113 -0.19 -19.69 10.61
C ASP A 113 -1.17 -20.53 11.45
N ASP A 114 -2.44 -20.52 11.05
CA ASP A 114 -3.44 -21.47 11.53
C ASP A 114 -3.46 -22.73 10.64
N VAL A 115 -4.14 -23.77 11.11
CA VAL A 115 -4.13 -25.14 10.57
C VAL A 115 -4.63 -25.27 9.11
N ALA A 116 -5.01 -24.18 8.45
CA ALA A 116 -5.44 -24.16 7.05
C ALA A 116 -4.24 -23.99 6.11
N ASP A 117 -4.29 -24.70 4.97
CA ASP A 117 -3.22 -24.65 3.93
C ASP A 117 -3.08 -23.28 3.23
N VAL A 118 -3.86 -22.29 3.64
CA VAL A 118 -3.87 -20.94 3.05
C VAL A 118 -3.88 -19.90 4.15
N SER A 119 -2.88 -19.04 4.18
CA SER A 119 -2.80 -17.89 5.10
C SER A 119 -3.16 -16.61 4.37
N GLU A 120 -4.13 -15.86 4.87
CA GLU A 120 -4.38 -14.50 4.41
C GLU A 120 -3.57 -13.51 5.24
N ALA A 121 -2.92 -12.56 4.56
CA ALA A 121 -2.27 -11.45 5.25
C ALA A 121 -3.34 -10.52 5.84
N THR A 122 -3.22 -10.20 7.12
CA THR A 122 -4.09 -9.25 7.80
C THR A 122 -3.31 -8.00 8.22
N LEU A 123 -3.98 -6.84 8.20
CA LEU A 123 -3.43 -5.60 8.73
C LEU A 123 -3.85 -5.43 10.19
N LYS A 124 -2.87 -5.18 11.05
CA LYS A 124 -3.09 -4.90 12.47
C LYS A 124 -2.08 -3.88 12.99
N ARG A 125 -2.46 -3.17 14.05
CA ARG A 125 -1.48 -2.47 14.87
C ARG A 125 -0.82 -3.49 15.78
N VAL A 126 0.50 -3.55 15.74
CA VAL A 126 1.30 -4.60 16.38
C VAL A 126 2.00 -4.06 17.62
N TYR A 127 1.93 -4.84 18.70
CA TYR A 127 2.68 -4.60 19.92
C TYR A 127 3.43 -5.88 20.31
N ILE A 128 4.73 -5.80 20.40
CA ILE A 128 5.63 -6.92 20.66
C ILE A 128 6.20 -6.75 22.07
N TYR A 129 6.02 -7.74 22.91
CA TYR A 129 6.58 -7.84 24.24
C TYR A 129 7.41 -9.11 24.36
N GLU A 130 8.17 -9.26 25.43
CA GLU A 130 9.04 -10.42 25.63
C GLU A 130 8.26 -11.76 25.67
N ASP A 131 7.05 -11.75 26.24
CA ASP A 131 6.21 -12.93 26.47
C ASP A 131 4.97 -13.03 25.59
N LYS A 132 4.69 -12.00 24.75
CA LYS A 132 3.47 -11.96 23.93
C LYS A 132 3.57 -10.99 22.77
N VAL A 133 2.76 -11.25 21.73
CA VAL A 133 2.45 -10.32 20.64
C VAL A 133 0.96 -9.97 20.69
N ILE A 134 0.62 -8.70 20.61
CA ILE A 134 -0.76 -8.24 20.55
C ILE A 134 -1.03 -7.66 19.15
N LEU A 135 -2.06 -8.16 18.50
CA LEU A 135 -2.58 -7.69 17.24
C LEU A 135 -3.88 -6.92 17.49
N ALA A 136 -3.82 -5.60 17.40
CA ALA A 136 -4.96 -4.73 17.62
C ALA A 136 -5.56 -4.24 16.31
N ALA A 137 -6.88 -4.33 16.18
CA ALA A 137 -7.62 -3.67 15.13
C ALA A 137 -7.72 -2.16 15.42
N GLU A 138 -7.82 -1.36 14.39
CA GLU A 138 -8.19 0.06 14.44
C GLU A 138 -9.71 0.21 14.27
N ASN A 139 -10.46 -0.58 15.04
CA ASN A 139 -11.90 -0.54 15.12
C ASN A 139 -12.32 -1.20 16.43
N PRO A 140 -13.00 -0.50 17.36
CA PRO A 140 -13.43 -1.04 18.66
C PRO A 140 -14.37 -2.24 18.59
N ALA A 141 -15.02 -2.48 17.45
CA ALA A 141 -15.84 -3.66 17.24
C ALA A 141 -15.03 -4.97 17.20
N PHE A 142 -13.71 -4.89 17.04
CA PHE A 142 -12.80 -6.03 16.98
C PHE A 142 -11.86 -5.99 18.18
N PRO A 143 -12.01 -6.90 19.15
CA PRO A 143 -11.10 -6.94 20.28
C PRO A 143 -9.67 -7.29 19.86
N PRO A 144 -8.64 -6.78 20.56
CA PRO A 144 -7.27 -7.19 20.32
C PRO A 144 -7.09 -8.69 20.57
N ILE A 145 -6.23 -9.31 19.77
CA ILE A 145 -5.86 -10.73 19.91
C ILE A 145 -4.43 -10.78 20.47
N ALA A 146 -4.24 -11.53 21.56
CA ALA A 146 -2.93 -11.74 22.15
C ALA A 146 -2.46 -13.17 21.91
N TYR A 147 -1.23 -13.33 21.44
CA TYR A 147 -0.54 -14.60 21.28
C TYR A 147 0.60 -14.65 22.28
N SER A 148 0.64 -15.68 23.13
CA SER A 148 1.62 -15.81 24.23
C SER A 148 2.38 -17.13 24.15
N GLY A 149 3.62 -17.14 24.63
CA GLY A 149 4.45 -18.33 24.65
C GLY A 149 4.60 -18.96 23.26
N ARG A 150 4.30 -20.26 23.11
CA ARG A 150 4.40 -20.96 21.82
C ARG A 150 3.44 -20.47 20.74
N GLU A 151 2.37 -19.79 21.10
CA GLU A 151 1.46 -19.24 20.11
C GLU A 151 2.05 -18.06 19.36
N MET A 152 3.08 -17.39 19.91
CA MET A 152 3.80 -16.35 19.22
C MET A 152 4.44 -16.83 17.90
N ASP A 153 4.82 -18.11 17.85
CA ASP A 153 5.44 -18.71 16.65
C ASP A 153 4.47 -18.77 15.46
N LYS A 154 3.16 -18.66 15.72
CA LYS A 154 2.13 -18.60 14.67
C LYS A 154 2.03 -17.22 14.01
N VAL A 155 2.58 -16.19 14.64
CA VAL A 155 2.46 -14.80 14.17
C VAL A 155 3.71 -14.43 13.40
N ARG A 156 3.58 -14.17 12.11
CA ARG A 156 4.69 -13.76 11.26
C ARG A 156 4.43 -12.39 10.66
N ILE A 157 5.25 -11.41 11.04
CA ILE A 157 5.24 -10.09 10.43
C ILE A 157 5.89 -10.20 9.05
N ILE A 158 5.20 -9.73 8.01
CA ILE A 158 5.72 -9.74 6.65
C ILE A 158 6.14 -8.36 6.15
N GLY A 159 5.70 -7.31 6.84
CA GLY A 159 6.16 -5.96 6.54
C GLY A 159 5.35 -4.87 7.23
N LYS A 160 5.89 -3.65 7.19
CA LYS A 160 5.29 -2.43 7.72
C LYS A 160 4.42 -1.76 6.66
N ALA A 161 3.21 -1.32 7.04
CA ALA A 161 2.40 -0.46 6.21
C ALA A 161 3.00 0.96 6.15
N VAL A 162 3.27 1.46 4.94
CA VAL A 162 3.95 2.75 4.74
C VAL A 162 3.07 3.78 4.05
N ALA A 163 2.08 3.35 3.28
CA ALA A 163 1.11 4.21 2.60
C ALA A 163 -0.14 3.39 2.25
N PHE A 164 -1.21 4.07 1.90
CA PHE A 164 -2.39 3.43 1.30
C PHE A 164 -3.01 4.33 0.24
N PHE A 165 -3.73 3.70 -0.68
CA PHE A 165 -4.55 4.36 -1.70
C PHE A 165 -6.00 3.97 -1.49
N SER A 166 -6.84 4.98 -1.36
CA SER A 166 -8.30 4.84 -1.21
C SER A 166 -8.99 5.48 -2.41
N ALA A 167 -9.87 4.74 -3.07
CA ALA A 167 -10.68 5.30 -4.14
C ALA A 167 -11.90 6.02 -3.56
N ILE A 168 -12.26 7.17 -4.14
CA ILE A 168 -13.52 7.83 -3.82
C ILE A 168 -14.65 6.95 -4.36
N LYS A 169 -15.60 6.61 -3.50
CA LYS A 169 -16.80 5.83 -3.82
C LYS A 169 -18.00 6.74 -3.98
#